data_e66fe46e4103c7f939b5b92b12cd4b64
#
_entry.id   e66fe46e4103c7f939b5b92b12cd4b64
#
_cell.length_a   1.000
_cell.length_b   1.000
_cell.length_c   1.000
_cell.angle_alpha   90.00
_cell.angle_beta   90.00
_cell.angle_gamma   90.00
#
_symmetry.space_group_name_H-M   'P 1'
#
loop_
_entity.id
_entity.type
_entity.pdbx_description
1 polymer ?
#
loop_
_entity_poly.entity_id
_entity_poly.type
_entity_poly.pdbx_seq_one_letter_code
_entity_poly.pdbx_strand_id
1 'polypeptide(L)'
;MNRTTIQSFKPICSLILSGLLTTGLLAAPAAKNPPPPPASGTFVYTGSLNVARYNHTATLLPSGDVLVVGGIGVNGAYTSFASAELYNPKTGKWTLTGSMSVGRTDFTATLLANGEVLVAGGTDYEINCYATAELYNPSTGQWTLTGSMTQPRCLHSATLLPDGEVLVSGGVNGVYSTNTATVSATEIYNPETGTWTATGNLNVSRAEAATLLLDDGEVLSAGGYNNTGNNSQNTYLTSAELYDPSTQAWTLTSSFSAGVGLPTPPALLTNGDALIANDAQFYTPGSATWSATAPLPTVAQPPTKAVALGNGNVLATGCQCKTTNPNYPCGFGPTNFAYLYSFSGNTWSLTGRMNFARFYHTITLLSNGDVLVAGGFYRSPMNNTEVLNTAELYTP
;
A
#
# COMPACT_ATOMS: atom_id res chain seq x y z
N MET A 1 27.09 -15.21 -34.91
CA MET A 1 26.35 -15.59 -36.14
C MET A 1 25.19 -16.47 -35.69
N ASN A 2 24.02 -16.02 -35.73
CA ASN A 2 22.73 -16.58 -36.11
C ASN A 2 21.64 -15.58 -35.61
N ARG A 3 21.12 -14.86 -36.58
CA ARG A 3 19.91 -14.04 -36.41
C ARG A 3 18.71 -14.97 -36.65
N THR A 4 17.77 -15.01 -35.71
CA THR A 4 16.46 -15.63 -35.96
C THR A 4 15.41 -14.53 -36.09
N THR A 5 14.86 -14.47 -37.27
CA THR A 5 13.85 -13.54 -37.76
C THR A 5 12.49 -13.88 -37.13
N ILE A 6 11.82 -12.91 -36.53
CA ILE A 6 10.42 -13.05 -36.11
C ILE A 6 9.54 -12.40 -37.18
N GLN A 7 8.70 -13.23 -37.80
CA GLN A 7 7.71 -12.82 -38.80
C GLN A 7 6.52 -12.13 -38.11
N SER A 8 6.12 -11.02 -38.72
CA SER A 8 4.91 -10.27 -38.39
C SER A 8 3.68 -10.91 -39.03
N PHE A 9 2.65 -11.21 -38.27
CA PHE A 9 1.30 -11.50 -38.79
C PHE A 9 0.41 -10.26 -38.65
N LYS A 10 -0.05 -9.74 -39.77
CA LYS A 10 -1.19 -8.82 -39.86
C LYS A 10 -2.45 -9.64 -40.18
N PRO A 11 -3.61 -9.34 -39.63
CA PRO A 11 -4.85 -9.65 -40.32
C PRO A 11 -5.52 -8.37 -40.86
N ILE A 12 -5.80 -8.45 -42.15
CA ILE A 12 -6.70 -7.59 -42.88
C ILE A 12 -8.12 -8.12 -42.66
N CYS A 13 -9.06 -7.28 -42.29
CA CYS A 13 -10.46 -7.47 -42.67
C CYS A 13 -11.19 -6.14 -42.71
N SER A 14 -11.40 -5.68 -43.93
CA SER A 14 -12.28 -4.56 -44.29
C SER A 14 -13.64 -5.15 -44.69
N LEU A 15 -14.70 -4.70 -44.06
CA LEU A 15 -16.06 -4.84 -44.62
C LEU A 15 -16.80 -3.53 -44.47
N ILE A 16 -17.06 -2.93 -45.65
CA ILE A 16 -17.94 -1.78 -45.83
C ILE A 16 -19.36 -2.33 -45.91
N LEU A 17 -20.27 -1.84 -45.08
CA LEU A 17 -21.69 -2.00 -45.30
C LEU A 17 -22.41 -0.66 -45.16
N SER A 18 -22.89 -0.14 -46.30
CA SER A 18 -23.77 1.02 -46.44
C SER A 18 -25.21 0.63 -46.12
N GLY A 19 -25.89 1.40 -45.28
CA GLY A 19 -27.31 1.18 -44.99
C GLY A 19 -28.00 2.39 -44.38
N LEU A 20 -28.82 3.03 -45.16
CA LEU A 20 -29.96 3.95 -44.97
C LEU A 20 -30.17 4.62 -43.58
N LEU A 21 -30.15 5.95 -43.59
CA LEU A 21 -30.75 6.81 -42.56
C LEU A 21 -32.27 6.73 -42.60
N THR A 22 -32.88 6.31 -41.51
CA THR A 22 -34.27 6.63 -41.17
C THR A 22 -34.25 7.51 -39.92
N THR A 23 -34.74 8.72 -40.04
CA THR A 23 -34.94 9.67 -38.94
C THR A 23 -36.10 9.22 -38.06
N GLY A 24 -35.83 8.44 -37.04
CA GLY A 24 -36.76 8.17 -35.96
C GLY A 24 -36.51 9.16 -34.80
N LEU A 25 -37.51 9.91 -34.41
CA LEU A 25 -37.52 10.77 -33.24
C LEU A 25 -37.38 9.85 -32.02
N LEU A 26 -36.19 9.73 -31.44
CA LEU A 26 -35.95 9.01 -30.20
C LEU A 26 -36.43 9.88 -29.03
N ALA A 27 -37.49 9.42 -28.39
CA ALA A 27 -37.87 9.94 -27.07
C ALA A 27 -36.68 9.81 -26.10
N ALA A 28 -36.42 10.85 -25.32
CA ALA A 28 -35.39 10.84 -24.28
C ALA A 28 -35.64 9.66 -23.35
N PRO A 29 -34.61 8.85 -23.03
CA PRO A 29 -34.79 7.76 -22.08
C PRO A 29 -35.20 8.33 -20.72
N ALA A 30 -36.28 7.75 -20.15
CA ALA A 30 -36.72 8.06 -18.79
C ALA A 30 -35.52 7.95 -17.85
N ALA A 31 -35.38 8.95 -16.95
CA ALA A 31 -34.34 8.94 -15.94
C ALA A 31 -34.37 7.60 -15.19
N LYS A 32 -33.37 6.76 -15.40
CA LYS A 32 -33.22 5.52 -14.65
C LYS A 32 -33.03 5.94 -13.20
N ASN A 33 -33.86 5.42 -12.31
CA ASN A 33 -33.61 5.53 -10.88
C ASN A 33 -32.16 5.13 -10.63
N PRO A 34 -31.43 5.83 -9.76
CA PRO A 34 -30.08 5.41 -9.41
C PRO A 34 -30.16 3.96 -8.91
N PRO A 35 -29.15 3.13 -9.24
CA PRO A 35 -29.12 1.77 -8.73
C PRO A 35 -29.20 1.78 -7.21
N PRO A 36 -29.85 0.77 -6.59
CA PRO A 36 -29.88 0.67 -5.14
C PRO A 36 -28.43 0.64 -4.60
N PRO A 37 -28.19 1.17 -3.39
CA PRO A 37 -26.87 1.10 -2.79
C PRO A 37 -26.39 -0.35 -2.70
N PRO A 38 -25.08 -0.61 -2.87
CA PRO A 38 -24.55 -1.96 -2.75
C PRO A 38 -24.89 -2.57 -1.40
N ALA A 39 -25.11 -3.88 -1.37
CA ALA A 39 -25.32 -4.59 -0.12
C ALA A 39 -24.05 -4.53 0.74
N SER A 40 -24.20 -4.42 2.06
CA SER A 40 -23.08 -4.46 3.02
C SER A 40 -22.19 -5.70 2.77
N GLY A 41 -20.90 -5.53 2.90
CA GLY A 41 -19.91 -6.59 2.71
C GLY A 41 -19.64 -6.95 1.24
N THR A 42 -19.96 -6.09 0.28
CA THR A 42 -19.77 -6.35 -1.16
C THR A 42 -18.73 -5.44 -1.79
N PHE A 43 -18.08 -5.96 -2.85
CA PHE A 43 -17.19 -5.19 -3.71
C PHE A 43 -17.88 -4.85 -5.02
N VAL A 44 -17.83 -3.58 -5.41
CA VAL A 44 -18.43 -3.07 -6.65
C VAL A 44 -17.36 -2.32 -7.42
N TYR A 45 -17.28 -2.54 -8.75
CA TYR A 45 -16.40 -1.75 -9.59
C TYR A 45 -16.72 -0.25 -9.50
N THR A 46 -15.66 0.54 -9.47
CA THR A 46 -15.71 1.97 -9.68
C THR A 46 -14.89 2.35 -10.92
N GLY A 47 -14.66 3.64 -11.18
CA GLY A 47 -13.80 4.06 -12.29
C GLY A 47 -12.42 3.42 -12.21
N SER A 48 -11.80 3.20 -13.38
CA SER A 48 -10.44 2.66 -13.48
C SER A 48 -9.40 3.77 -13.48
N LEU A 49 -8.21 3.49 -12.92
CA LEU A 49 -7.02 4.33 -13.05
C LEU A 49 -6.69 4.54 -14.54
N ASN A 50 -6.15 5.70 -14.87
CA ASN A 50 -5.65 5.97 -16.23
C ASN A 50 -4.41 5.12 -16.54
N VAL A 51 -3.60 4.81 -15.50
CA VAL A 51 -2.37 4.04 -15.65
C VAL A 51 -2.41 2.83 -14.72
N ALA A 52 -2.31 1.63 -15.30
CA ALA A 52 -2.22 0.39 -14.54
C ALA A 52 -0.93 0.37 -13.69
N ARG A 53 -1.06 0.12 -12.39
CA ARG A 53 0.07 0.20 -11.44
C ARG A 53 -0.10 -0.71 -10.23
N TYR A 54 1.02 -1.16 -9.69
CA TYR A 54 1.11 -1.86 -8.41
C TYR A 54 2.24 -1.29 -7.57
N ASN A 55 2.27 -1.60 -6.27
CA ASN A 55 3.27 -1.07 -5.34
C ASN A 55 3.34 0.47 -5.30
N HIS A 56 2.20 1.09 -5.56
CA HIS A 56 1.97 2.53 -5.46
C HIS A 56 1.47 2.87 -4.06
N THR A 57 1.43 4.17 -3.74
CA THR A 57 0.78 4.64 -2.51
C THR A 57 -0.59 5.26 -2.81
N ALA A 58 -1.47 5.24 -1.83
CA ALA A 58 -2.78 5.89 -1.87
C ALA A 58 -2.99 6.67 -0.57
N THR A 59 -3.32 7.95 -0.69
CA THR A 59 -3.49 8.87 0.44
C THR A 59 -4.83 9.59 0.33
N LEU A 60 -5.70 9.45 1.34
CA LEU A 60 -6.94 10.22 1.43
C LEU A 60 -6.58 11.68 1.75
N LEU A 61 -7.01 12.58 0.89
CA LEU A 61 -6.79 14.02 1.04
C LEU A 61 -7.91 14.68 1.85
N PRO A 62 -7.67 15.87 2.42
CA PRO A 62 -8.71 16.64 3.14
C PRO A 62 -9.94 16.98 2.28
N SER A 63 -9.81 17.03 0.95
CA SER A 63 -10.92 17.22 0.00
C SER A 63 -11.88 16.02 -0.05
N GLY A 64 -11.44 14.85 0.45
CA GLY A 64 -12.09 13.56 0.30
C GLY A 64 -11.67 12.80 -0.97
N ASP A 65 -10.88 13.38 -1.85
CA ASP A 65 -10.28 12.67 -2.98
C ASP A 65 -9.12 11.77 -2.50
N VAL A 66 -8.79 10.71 -3.25
CA VAL A 66 -7.64 9.86 -2.95
C VAL A 66 -6.53 10.12 -3.97
N LEU A 67 -5.37 10.55 -3.48
CA LEU A 67 -4.15 10.67 -4.28
C LEU A 67 -3.50 9.29 -4.40
N VAL A 68 -3.34 8.82 -5.64
CA VAL A 68 -2.53 7.64 -5.98
C VAL A 68 -1.29 8.11 -6.71
N VAL A 69 -0.11 7.68 -6.26
CA VAL A 69 1.15 8.14 -6.85
C VAL A 69 2.18 7.02 -6.94
N GLY A 70 3.02 7.09 -8.00
CA GLY A 70 4.15 6.18 -8.18
C GLY A 70 3.76 4.75 -8.49
N GLY A 71 4.56 3.82 -7.99
CA GLY A 71 4.41 2.39 -8.23
C GLY A 71 5.03 1.93 -9.53
N ILE A 72 4.79 0.68 -9.87
CA ILE A 72 5.36 -0.02 -11.02
C ILE A 72 4.25 -0.33 -12.03
N GLY A 73 4.58 -0.23 -13.30
CA GLY A 73 3.73 -0.69 -14.39
C GLY A 73 4.53 -1.08 -15.61
N VAL A 74 3.83 -1.31 -16.72
CA VAL A 74 4.44 -1.74 -17.98
C VAL A 74 4.27 -0.64 -19.02
N ASN A 75 5.39 -0.10 -19.48
CA ASN A 75 5.47 0.82 -20.62
C ASN A 75 6.56 0.29 -21.57
N GLY A 76 6.23 -0.83 -22.25
CA GLY A 76 7.22 -1.59 -23.03
C GLY A 76 8.11 -2.51 -22.16
N ALA A 77 8.52 -2.06 -20.99
CA ALA A 77 9.19 -2.79 -19.93
C ALA A 77 8.60 -2.40 -18.56
N TYR A 78 8.92 -3.17 -17.52
CA TYR A 78 8.59 -2.75 -16.15
C TYR A 78 9.38 -1.49 -15.79
N THR A 79 8.68 -0.50 -15.26
CA THR A 79 9.27 0.78 -14.85
C THR A 79 8.51 1.37 -13.67
N SER A 80 9.21 2.14 -12.84
CA SER A 80 8.58 2.95 -11.80
C SER A 80 7.99 4.23 -12.40
N PHE A 81 6.82 4.62 -11.92
CA PHE A 81 6.12 5.81 -12.39
C PHE A 81 6.37 7.03 -11.49
N ALA A 82 6.50 8.20 -12.14
CA ALA A 82 6.42 9.49 -11.47
C ALA A 82 4.97 10.03 -11.44
N SER A 83 4.09 9.49 -12.29
CA SER A 83 2.73 9.99 -12.46
C SER A 83 1.86 9.78 -11.23
N ALA A 84 0.93 10.72 -11.03
CA ALA A 84 -0.07 10.67 -9.98
C ALA A 84 -1.48 10.89 -10.54
N GLU A 85 -2.47 10.33 -9.83
CA GLU A 85 -3.89 10.41 -10.17
C GLU A 85 -4.72 10.70 -8.93
N LEU A 86 -5.82 11.40 -9.11
CA LEU A 86 -6.82 11.66 -8.10
C LEU A 86 -8.08 10.86 -8.39
N TYR A 87 -8.54 10.12 -7.39
CA TYR A 87 -9.85 9.47 -7.40
C TYR A 87 -10.85 10.33 -6.65
N ASN A 88 -11.97 10.66 -7.30
CA ASN A 88 -13.07 11.38 -6.68
C ASN A 88 -14.19 10.39 -6.29
N PRO A 89 -14.42 10.14 -4.99
CA PRO A 89 -15.41 9.15 -4.54
C PRO A 89 -16.86 9.50 -4.90
N LYS A 90 -17.17 10.79 -5.04
CA LYS A 90 -18.54 11.25 -5.38
C LYS A 90 -18.93 10.93 -6.81
N THR A 91 -17.95 10.89 -7.72
CA THR A 91 -18.17 10.67 -9.14
C THR A 91 -17.66 9.33 -9.64
N GLY A 92 -16.83 8.65 -8.84
CA GLY A 92 -16.12 7.43 -9.22
C GLY A 92 -15.07 7.64 -10.32
N LYS A 93 -14.62 8.87 -10.56
CA LYS A 93 -13.71 9.20 -11.67
C LYS A 93 -12.28 9.37 -11.20
N TRP A 94 -11.35 9.00 -12.09
CA TRP A 94 -9.92 9.22 -11.96
C TRP A 94 -9.46 10.32 -12.90
N THR A 95 -8.62 11.22 -12.40
CA THR A 95 -8.02 12.32 -13.16
C THR A 95 -6.53 12.37 -12.91
N LEU A 96 -5.74 12.56 -13.97
CA LEU A 96 -4.31 12.79 -13.83
C LEU A 96 -4.06 14.12 -13.12
N THR A 97 -3.03 14.16 -12.27
CA THR A 97 -2.52 15.38 -11.64
C THR A 97 -1.03 15.53 -11.93
N GLY A 98 -0.35 16.49 -11.31
CA GLY A 98 1.09 16.68 -11.46
C GLY A 98 1.88 15.41 -11.17
N SER A 99 3.04 15.27 -11.77
CA SER A 99 3.95 14.13 -11.57
C SER A 99 5.13 14.54 -10.68
N MET A 100 5.64 13.58 -9.90
CA MET A 100 6.94 13.71 -9.20
C MET A 100 8.08 13.95 -10.21
N SER A 101 9.22 14.39 -9.72
CA SER A 101 10.43 14.59 -10.53
C SER A 101 11.02 13.28 -11.07
N VAL A 102 10.86 12.18 -10.31
CA VAL A 102 11.35 10.84 -10.67
C VAL A 102 10.32 9.77 -10.35
N GLY A 103 10.35 8.66 -11.10
CA GLY A 103 9.54 7.49 -10.79
C GLY A 103 10.01 6.80 -9.53
N ARG A 104 9.06 6.36 -8.68
CA ARG A 104 9.35 5.72 -7.39
C ARG A 104 8.45 4.53 -7.12
N THR A 105 9.04 3.51 -6.53
CA THR A 105 8.37 2.41 -5.83
C THR A 105 9.02 2.20 -4.45
N ASP A 106 8.38 1.46 -3.54
CA ASP A 106 8.90 1.16 -2.21
C ASP A 106 9.29 2.41 -1.38
N PHE A 107 8.54 3.48 -1.59
CA PHE A 107 8.63 4.77 -0.91
C PHE A 107 7.46 4.94 0.06
N THR A 108 7.52 5.99 0.86
CA THR A 108 6.41 6.38 1.75
C THR A 108 5.71 7.63 1.27
N ALA A 109 4.40 7.72 1.51
CA ALA A 109 3.59 8.91 1.29
C ALA A 109 2.80 9.22 2.58
N THR A 110 3.02 10.39 3.14
CA THR A 110 2.44 10.82 4.42
C THR A 110 1.67 12.12 4.24
N LEU A 111 0.38 12.13 4.60
CA LEU A 111 -0.41 13.35 4.67
C LEU A 111 0.05 14.19 5.86
N LEU A 112 0.47 15.41 5.60
CA LEU A 112 0.91 16.39 6.60
C LEU A 112 -0.27 17.17 7.17
N ALA A 113 -0.08 17.80 8.33
CA ALA A 113 -1.10 18.61 9.00
C ALA A 113 -1.54 19.83 8.15
N ASN A 114 -0.68 20.35 7.27
CA ASN A 114 -1.00 21.43 6.34
C ASN A 114 -1.78 20.97 5.09
N GLY A 115 -2.07 19.66 4.97
CA GLY A 115 -2.81 19.06 3.86
C GLY A 115 -1.95 18.67 2.65
N GLU A 116 -0.66 18.97 2.63
CA GLU A 116 0.27 18.47 1.62
C GLU A 116 0.60 16.99 1.86
N VAL A 117 1.10 16.31 0.83
CA VAL A 117 1.55 14.91 0.97
C VAL A 117 3.07 14.86 0.76
N LEU A 118 3.78 14.44 1.80
CA LEU A 118 5.22 14.15 1.75
C LEU A 118 5.45 12.77 1.12
N VAL A 119 6.22 12.72 0.04
CA VAL A 119 6.79 11.49 -0.52
C VAL A 119 8.28 11.47 -0.20
N ALA A 120 8.77 10.36 0.36
CA ALA A 120 10.16 10.23 0.75
C ALA A 120 10.78 8.90 0.32
N GLY A 121 12.01 8.94 -0.18
CA GLY A 121 12.79 7.76 -0.52
C GLY A 121 12.23 6.94 -1.68
N GLY A 122 12.35 5.64 -1.56
CA GLY A 122 11.95 4.67 -2.60
C GLY A 122 13.07 4.38 -3.60
N THR A 123 12.73 3.69 -4.66
CA THR A 123 13.66 3.25 -5.71
C THR A 123 13.06 3.40 -7.10
N ASP A 124 13.91 3.44 -8.14
CA ASP A 124 13.52 3.46 -9.55
C ASP A 124 13.20 2.08 -10.14
N TYR A 125 13.05 1.06 -9.30
CA TYR A 125 12.90 -0.35 -9.68
C TYR A 125 14.20 -1.00 -10.19
N GLU A 126 15.16 -0.23 -10.66
CA GLU A 126 16.34 -0.82 -11.28
C GLU A 126 17.44 -1.11 -10.28
N ILE A 127 17.88 -0.15 -9.44
CA ILE A 127 19.05 -0.43 -8.62
C ILE A 127 19.14 0.41 -7.33
N ASN A 128 18.79 1.72 -7.32
CA ASN A 128 19.18 2.62 -6.23
C ASN A 128 18.01 3.13 -5.41
N CYS A 129 18.15 3.09 -4.08
CA CYS A 129 17.26 3.83 -3.21
C CYS A 129 17.55 5.33 -3.27
N TYR A 130 16.51 6.14 -3.08
CA TYR A 130 16.60 7.61 -3.06
C TYR A 130 16.67 8.16 -1.64
N ALA A 131 17.39 9.29 -1.48
CA ALA A 131 17.30 10.12 -0.29
C ALA A 131 16.33 11.30 -0.49
N THR A 132 15.98 11.60 -1.74
CA THR A 132 15.16 12.76 -2.09
C THR A 132 13.72 12.61 -1.61
N ALA A 133 13.11 13.76 -1.26
CA ALA A 133 11.72 13.87 -0.89
C ALA A 133 11.04 15.00 -1.67
N GLU A 134 9.71 14.84 -1.88
CA GLU A 134 8.87 15.78 -2.61
C GLU A 134 7.56 16.01 -1.88
N LEU A 135 7.03 17.22 -1.98
CA LEU A 135 5.73 17.62 -1.44
C LEU A 135 4.74 17.77 -2.59
N TYR A 136 3.58 17.15 -2.45
CA TYR A 136 2.42 17.36 -3.30
C TYR A 136 1.49 18.37 -2.65
N ASN A 137 1.17 19.43 -3.37
CA ASN A 137 0.17 20.41 -2.95
C ASN A 137 -1.17 20.12 -3.63
N PRO A 138 -2.20 19.65 -2.89
CA PRO A 138 -3.49 19.28 -3.49
C PRO A 138 -4.25 20.46 -4.10
N SER A 139 -4.01 21.70 -3.63
CA SER A 139 -4.70 22.87 -4.15
C SER A 139 -4.23 23.30 -5.53
N THR A 140 -2.96 23.03 -5.86
CA THR A 140 -2.35 23.37 -7.16
C THR A 140 -2.14 22.16 -8.05
N GLY A 141 -2.16 20.94 -7.48
CA GLY A 141 -1.83 19.71 -8.17
C GLY A 141 -0.33 19.61 -8.54
N GLN A 142 0.55 20.38 -7.88
CA GLN A 142 1.97 20.45 -8.22
C GLN A 142 2.83 19.74 -7.18
N TRP A 143 4.00 19.26 -7.65
CA TRP A 143 5.05 18.68 -6.82
C TRP A 143 6.22 19.65 -6.69
N THR A 144 6.81 19.72 -5.50
CA THR A 144 8.00 20.51 -5.21
C THR A 144 9.00 19.66 -4.44
N LEU A 145 10.28 19.79 -4.80
CA LEU A 145 11.36 19.18 -4.02
C LEU A 145 11.44 19.84 -2.64
N THR A 146 11.68 19.01 -1.63
CA THR A 146 12.01 19.48 -0.27
C THR A 146 13.36 18.92 0.16
N GLY A 147 13.77 19.10 1.41
CA GLY A 147 15.01 18.56 1.93
C GLY A 147 15.14 17.06 1.69
N SER A 148 16.35 16.58 1.54
CA SER A 148 16.64 15.15 1.39
C SER A 148 17.04 14.53 2.72
N MET A 149 16.68 13.26 2.94
CA MET A 149 17.20 12.44 4.03
C MET A 149 18.73 12.39 3.97
N THR A 150 19.37 12.12 5.09
CA THR A 150 20.85 11.99 5.15
C THR A 150 21.35 10.74 4.44
N GLN A 151 20.49 9.72 4.35
CA GLN A 151 20.82 8.47 3.66
C GLN A 151 19.68 8.07 2.70
N PRO A 152 20.02 7.57 1.49
CA PRO A 152 19.02 6.97 0.63
C PRO A 152 18.40 5.75 1.31
N ARG A 153 17.07 5.58 1.16
CA ARG A 153 16.36 4.40 1.69
C ARG A 153 15.11 4.05 0.91
N CYS A 154 14.84 2.77 0.85
CA CYS A 154 13.59 2.20 0.37
C CYS A 154 13.11 1.11 1.34
N LEU A 155 11.84 0.67 1.23
CA LEU A 155 11.21 -0.29 2.16
C LEU A 155 11.26 0.18 3.64
N HIS A 156 11.40 1.48 3.87
CA HIS A 156 11.33 2.11 5.19
C HIS A 156 9.87 2.37 5.58
N SER A 157 9.67 2.68 6.84
CA SER A 157 8.37 3.13 7.35
C SER A 157 8.38 4.64 7.60
N ALA A 158 7.21 5.29 7.48
CA ALA A 158 7.02 6.69 7.85
C ALA A 158 5.75 6.83 8.68
N THR A 159 5.81 7.66 9.71
CA THR A 159 4.70 7.92 10.65
C THR A 159 4.63 9.41 10.95
N LEU A 160 3.45 10.01 10.77
CA LEU A 160 3.17 11.38 11.22
C LEU A 160 3.08 11.37 12.75
N LEU A 161 3.89 12.19 13.39
CA LEU A 161 3.93 12.38 14.85
C LEU A 161 2.88 13.40 15.31
N PRO A 162 2.52 13.42 16.61
CA PRO A 162 1.52 14.35 17.13
C PRO A 162 1.89 15.83 17.00
N ASP A 163 3.18 16.15 16.93
CA ASP A 163 3.71 17.51 16.72
C ASP A 163 3.70 17.96 15.26
N GLY A 164 3.31 17.08 14.33
CA GLY A 164 3.24 17.33 12.90
C GLY A 164 4.53 16.99 12.13
N GLU A 165 5.59 16.57 12.81
CA GLU A 165 6.80 16.03 12.17
C GLU A 165 6.58 14.61 11.64
N VAL A 166 7.44 14.13 10.73
CA VAL A 166 7.35 12.78 10.17
C VAL A 166 8.57 11.97 10.56
N LEU A 167 8.35 10.91 11.35
CA LEU A 167 9.36 9.92 11.69
C LEU A 167 9.54 8.94 10.53
N VAL A 168 10.78 8.76 10.07
CA VAL A 168 11.16 7.72 9.09
C VAL A 168 12.13 6.77 9.74
N SER A 169 11.86 5.46 9.66
CA SER A 169 12.66 4.44 10.34
C SER A 169 12.98 3.23 9.46
N GLY A 170 14.20 2.71 9.60
CA GLY A 170 14.63 1.48 8.97
C GLY A 170 14.73 1.55 7.44
N GLY A 171 14.41 0.44 6.80
CA GLY A 171 14.53 0.23 5.36
C GLY A 171 15.87 -0.40 4.97
N VAL A 172 16.19 -0.31 3.70
CA VAL A 172 17.50 -0.68 3.13
C VAL A 172 18.14 0.54 2.50
N ASN A 173 19.48 0.58 2.52
CA ASN A 173 20.26 1.69 1.98
C ASN A 173 21.14 1.20 0.82
N GLY A 174 21.08 1.89 -0.31
CA GLY A 174 21.93 1.61 -1.46
C GLY A 174 21.25 0.82 -2.57
N VAL A 175 21.96 -0.14 -3.14
CA VAL A 175 21.48 -0.94 -4.27
C VAL A 175 20.36 -1.89 -3.80
N TYR A 176 19.19 -1.79 -4.41
CA TYR A 176 18.07 -2.70 -4.14
C TYR A 176 18.40 -4.10 -4.67
N SER A 177 19.00 -4.91 -3.83
CA SER A 177 19.36 -6.31 -4.15
C SER A 177 19.09 -7.22 -2.94
N THR A 178 19.04 -8.52 -3.17
CA THR A 178 18.87 -9.52 -2.11
C THR A 178 19.99 -9.50 -1.05
N ASN A 179 21.06 -8.76 -1.29
CA ASN A 179 22.24 -8.66 -0.41
C ASN A 179 22.37 -7.30 0.27
N THR A 180 21.36 -6.43 0.15
CA THR A 180 21.40 -5.10 0.75
C THR A 180 21.09 -5.18 2.24
N ALA A 181 21.99 -4.66 3.06
CA ALA A 181 21.78 -4.63 4.51
C ALA A 181 20.61 -3.71 4.88
N THR A 182 19.82 -4.15 5.86
CA THR A 182 18.83 -3.30 6.52
C THR A 182 19.50 -2.28 7.42
N VAL A 183 18.87 -1.13 7.59
CA VAL A 183 19.39 -0.04 8.42
C VAL A 183 18.58 0.13 9.70
N SER A 184 19.24 0.59 10.76
CA SER A 184 18.59 1.00 12.02
C SER A 184 18.38 2.51 12.10
N ALA A 185 18.98 3.28 11.18
CA ALA A 185 18.92 4.73 11.21
C ALA A 185 17.48 5.25 11.12
N THR A 186 17.21 6.27 11.91
CA THR A 186 15.92 6.95 11.99
C THR A 186 16.12 8.45 11.82
N GLU A 187 15.24 9.08 11.06
CA GLU A 187 15.27 10.52 10.77
C GLU A 187 13.89 11.14 10.97
N ILE A 188 13.86 12.40 11.34
CA ILE A 188 12.65 13.20 11.48
C ILE A 188 12.65 14.28 10.39
N TYR A 189 11.53 14.40 9.68
CA TYR A 189 11.26 15.49 8.77
C TYR A 189 10.43 16.58 9.47
N ASN A 190 10.93 17.80 9.45
CA ASN A 190 10.17 18.95 9.93
C ASN A 190 9.54 19.69 8.73
N PRO A 191 8.18 19.69 8.61
CA PRO A 191 7.51 20.29 7.46
C PRO A 191 7.56 21.81 7.43
N GLU A 192 7.80 22.49 8.56
CA GLU A 192 7.91 23.96 8.60
C GLU A 192 9.22 24.45 7.98
N THR A 193 10.31 23.70 8.19
CA THR A 193 11.64 24.05 7.68
C THR A 193 12.02 23.30 6.41
N GLY A 194 11.31 22.21 6.10
CA GLY A 194 11.65 21.32 4.99
C GLY A 194 12.95 20.53 5.21
N THR A 195 13.38 20.34 6.46
CA THR A 195 14.69 19.71 6.77
C THR A 195 14.54 18.36 7.46
N TRP A 196 15.57 17.53 7.32
CA TRP A 196 15.69 16.22 7.96
C TRP A 196 16.76 16.27 9.06
N THR A 197 16.46 15.66 10.20
CA THR A 197 17.39 15.51 11.32
C THR A 197 17.44 14.07 11.78
N ALA A 198 18.64 13.58 12.12
CA ALA A 198 18.78 12.26 12.72
C ALA A 198 18.18 12.24 14.13
N THR A 199 17.57 11.12 14.50
CA THR A 199 17.07 10.85 15.85
C THR A 199 17.58 9.49 16.36
N GLY A 200 17.09 8.99 17.49
CA GLY A 200 17.51 7.71 18.03
C GLY A 200 17.31 6.56 17.03
N ASN A 201 18.28 5.66 16.96
CA ASN A 201 18.24 4.53 16.05
C ASN A 201 17.43 3.36 16.63
N LEU A 202 16.81 2.54 15.76
CA LEU A 202 16.27 1.24 16.11
C LEU A 202 17.36 0.36 16.76
N ASN A 203 16.98 -0.44 17.75
CA ASN A 203 17.88 -1.44 18.36
C ASN A 203 18.17 -2.60 17.39
N VAL A 204 17.19 -2.95 16.55
CA VAL A 204 17.32 -3.99 15.53
C VAL A 204 17.00 -3.38 14.17
N SER A 205 17.95 -3.39 13.25
CA SER A 205 17.72 -2.92 11.89
C SER A 205 16.64 -3.76 11.21
N ARG A 206 15.72 -3.09 10.51
CA ARG A 206 14.56 -3.73 9.88
C ARG A 206 14.08 -3.00 8.65
N ALA A 207 13.58 -3.76 7.68
CA ALA A 207 12.85 -3.25 6.52
C ALA A 207 11.45 -3.87 6.47
N GLU A 208 10.52 -3.18 5.82
CA GLU A 208 9.11 -3.59 5.69
C GLU A 208 8.44 -3.88 7.03
N ALA A 209 8.78 -3.14 8.08
CA ALA A 209 8.16 -3.27 9.39
C ALA A 209 6.72 -2.72 9.39
N ALA A 210 5.85 -3.33 10.20
CA ALA A 210 4.56 -2.75 10.56
C ALA A 210 4.80 -1.59 11.53
N THR A 211 4.48 -0.36 11.11
CA THR A 211 4.72 0.83 11.93
C THR A 211 3.43 1.64 12.07
N LEU A 212 3.12 2.04 13.30
CA LEU A 212 1.88 2.70 13.66
C LEU A 212 2.09 3.68 14.83
N LEU A 213 1.49 4.86 14.75
CA LEU A 213 1.33 5.75 15.90
C LEU A 213 0.25 5.19 16.82
N LEU A 214 0.58 5.05 18.09
CA LEU A 214 -0.32 4.59 19.15
C LEU A 214 -1.04 5.80 19.80
N ASP A 215 -2.12 5.53 20.52
CA ASP A 215 -2.94 6.59 21.16
C ASP A 215 -2.19 7.34 22.28
N ASP A 216 -1.13 6.74 22.84
CA ASP A 216 -0.26 7.37 23.84
C ASP A 216 0.81 8.28 23.23
N GLY A 217 0.90 8.33 21.91
CA GLY A 217 1.86 9.13 21.14
C GLY A 217 3.18 8.43 20.84
N GLU A 218 3.40 7.21 21.34
CA GLU A 218 4.55 6.39 20.94
C GLU A 218 4.33 5.78 19.54
N VAL A 219 5.42 5.43 18.85
CA VAL A 219 5.36 4.75 17.56
C VAL A 219 5.82 3.30 17.71
N LEU A 220 4.91 2.37 17.47
CA LEU A 220 5.24 0.94 17.38
C LEU A 220 5.89 0.63 16.04
N SER A 221 7.01 -0.10 16.06
CA SER A 221 7.61 -0.73 14.87
C SER A 221 7.80 -2.21 15.15
N ALA A 222 7.09 -3.07 14.41
CA ALA A 222 7.00 -4.51 14.69
C ALA A 222 7.34 -5.34 13.45
N GLY A 223 8.11 -6.41 13.65
CA GLY A 223 8.45 -7.37 12.61
C GLY A 223 9.29 -6.81 11.47
N GLY A 224 8.91 -7.16 10.25
CA GLY A 224 9.74 -6.92 9.07
C GLY A 224 10.85 -7.97 8.95
N TYR A 225 11.87 -7.65 8.17
CA TYR A 225 13.03 -8.51 8.06
C TYR A 225 14.32 -7.78 8.37
N ASN A 226 15.31 -8.52 8.84
CA ASN A 226 16.69 -8.10 9.00
C ASN A 226 17.56 -8.81 7.95
N ASN A 227 18.49 -8.07 7.35
CA ASN A 227 19.51 -8.58 6.47
C ASN A 227 20.84 -7.87 6.80
N THR A 228 21.87 -8.64 7.11
CA THR A 228 23.18 -8.07 7.47
C THR A 228 24.07 -7.78 6.26
N GLY A 229 23.57 -8.00 5.03
CA GLY A 229 24.37 -7.98 3.82
C GLY A 229 25.20 -9.27 3.65
N ASN A 230 26.23 -9.23 2.83
CA ASN A 230 27.21 -10.33 2.66
C ASN A 230 26.58 -11.68 2.26
N ASN A 231 25.62 -11.68 1.32
CA ASN A 231 24.89 -12.89 0.88
C ASN A 231 24.06 -13.56 2.00
N SER A 232 23.73 -12.85 3.08
CA SER A 232 22.82 -13.34 4.12
C SER A 232 21.39 -13.44 3.58
N GLN A 233 20.65 -14.42 4.08
CA GLN A 233 19.22 -14.51 3.81
C GLN A 233 18.47 -13.54 4.73
N ASN A 234 17.30 -13.06 4.28
CA ASN A 234 16.41 -12.27 5.11
C ASN A 234 15.95 -13.09 6.33
N THR A 235 16.16 -12.55 7.52
CA THR A 235 15.63 -13.11 8.76
C THR A 235 14.38 -12.34 9.13
N TYR A 236 13.22 -12.99 9.12
CA TYR A 236 11.98 -12.37 9.57
C TYR A 236 11.99 -12.19 11.08
N LEU A 237 11.65 -10.99 11.51
CA LEU A 237 11.72 -10.57 12.90
C LEU A 237 10.40 -10.83 13.62
N THR A 238 10.51 -11.25 14.88
CA THR A 238 9.40 -11.27 15.84
C THR A 238 9.50 -10.13 16.86
N SER A 239 10.61 -9.41 16.86
CA SER A 239 10.84 -8.28 17.77
C SER A 239 10.01 -7.06 17.38
N ALA A 240 9.64 -6.31 18.40
CA ALA A 240 9.00 -5.01 18.25
C ALA A 240 9.70 -3.97 19.12
N GLU A 241 9.59 -2.72 18.71
CA GLU A 241 10.20 -1.56 19.37
C GLU A 241 9.19 -0.41 19.43
N LEU A 242 9.32 0.40 20.47
CA LEU A 242 8.57 1.64 20.66
C LEU A 242 9.51 2.83 20.55
N TYR A 243 9.11 3.83 19.78
CA TYR A 243 9.75 5.13 19.72
C TYR A 243 8.97 6.13 20.57
N ASP A 244 9.64 6.73 21.53
CA ASP A 244 9.11 7.84 22.33
C ASP A 244 9.58 9.18 21.72
N PRO A 245 8.68 9.98 21.15
CA PRO A 245 9.06 11.28 20.56
C PRO A 245 9.64 12.27 21.56
N SER A 246 9.28 12.15 22.85
CA SER A 246 9.75 13.09 23.89
C SER A 246 11.22 12.84 24.27
N THR A 247 11.67 11.61 24.27
CA THR A 247 13.05 11.20 24.54
C THR A 247 13.87 10.96 23.29
N GLN A 248 13.19 10.89 22.14
CA GLN A 248 13.76 10.56 20.84
C GLN A 248 14.54 9.23 20.84
N ALA A 249 14.01 8.24 21.56
CA ALA A 249 14.67 6.95 21.76
C ALA A 249 13.77 5.78 21.40
N TRP A 250 14.38 4.70 20.87
CA TRP A 250 13.73 3.42 20.65
C TRP A 250 14.00 2.47 21.80
N THR A 251 12.98 1.80 22.29
CA THR A 251 13.06 0.77 23.30
C THR A 251 12.46 -0.54 22.81
N LEU A 252 13.12 -1.66 23.09
CA LEU A 252 12.57 -2.98 22.81
C LEU A 252 11.33 -3.21 23.68
N THR A 253 10.27 -3.71 23.05
CA THR A 253 9.08 -4.20 23.77
C THR A 253 8.95 -5.71 23.58
N SER A 254 7.86 -6.31 24.07
CA SER A 254 7.66 -7.75 23.92
C SER A 254 7.62 -8.17 22.45
N SER A 255 8.02 -9.41 22.19
CA SER A 255 8.01 -10.01 20.86
C SER A 255 6.71 -10.79 20.62
N PHE A 256 6.24 -10.83 19.39
CA PHE A 256 5.11 -11.68 19.01
C PHE A 256 5.58 -13.13 18.67
N SER A 257 4.63 -14.08 18.67
CA SER A 257 4.96 -15.51 18.78
C SER A 257 5.57 -16.12 17.53
N ALA A 258 5.34 -15.56 16.34
CA ALA A 258 5.91 -16.04 15.08
C ALA A 258 5.92 -14.95 14.01
N GLY A 259 7.08 -14.67 13.45
CA GLY A 259 7.19 -13.88 12.22
C GLY A 259 6.86 -14.78 11.03
N VAL A 260 5.75 -14.53 10.35
CA VAL A 260 5.30 -15.35 9.22
C VAL A 260 5.47 -14.68 7.86
N GLY A 261 6.42 -13.79 7.75
CA GLY A 261 6.70 -13.05 6.52
C GLY A 261 6.60 -11.54 6.71
N LEU A 262 6.36 -10.82 5.63
CA LEU A 262 6.25 -9.37 5.67
C LEU A 262 4.95 -8.96 6.37
N PRO A 263 4.99 -8.13 7.41
CA PRO A 263 3.79 -7.74 8.11
C PRO A 263 2.87 -6.90 7.20
N THR A 264 1.57 -7.08 7.38
CA THR A 264 0.59 -6.15 6.81
C THR A 264 0.75 -4.78 7.49
N PRO A 265 0.37 -3.68 6.82
CA PRO A 265 0.18 -2.43 7.54
C PRO A 265 -0.71 -2.67 8.76
N PRO A 266 -0.31 -2.21 9.95
CA PRO A 266 -1.09 -2.43 11.16
C PRO A 266 -2.37 -1.60 11.13
N ALA A 267 -3.40 -2.08 11.83
CA ALA A 267 -4.63 -1.34 12.03
C ALA A 267 -4.79 -1.00 13.52
N LEU A 268 -4.98 0.30 13.83
CA LEU A 268 -5.31 0.73 15.17
C LEU A 268 -6.78 0.36 15.46
N LEU A 269 -6.99 -0.39 16.53
CA LEU A 269 -8.31 -0.77 16.99
C LEU A 269 -8.91 0.33 17.88
N THR A 270 -10.22 0.32 18.05
CA THR A 270 -10.94 1.35 18.82
C THR A 270 -10.60 1.39 20.31
N ASN A 271 -9.93 0.38 20.84
CA ASN A 271 -9.42 0.34 22.21
C ASN A 271 -7.94 0.72 22.33
N GLY A 272 -7.30 1.16 21.26
CA GLY A 272 -5.89 1.52 21.20
C GLY A 272 -4.93 0.36 20.93
N ASP A 273 -5.41 -0.89 20.78
CA ASP A 273 -4.55 -2.01 20.39
C ASP A 273 -4.14 -1.90 18.90
N ALA A 274 -2.95 -2.37 18.57
CA ALA A 274 -2.43 -2.41 17.21
C ALA A 274 -2.53 -3.83 16.62
N LEU A 275 -3.44 -4.05 15.67
CA LEU A 275 -3.64 -5.34 15.00
C LEU A 275 -2.67 -5.52 13.84
N ILE A 276 -1.94 -6.64 13.82
CA ILE A 276 -1.20 -7.13 12.66
C ILE A 276 -1.96 -8.31 12.06
N ALA A 277 -2.68 -8.04 10.97
CA ALA A 277 -3.71 -8.96 10.45
C ALA A 277 -3.13 -10.26 9.88
N ASN A 278 -1.96 -10.24 9.23
CA ASN A 278 -1.34 -11.45 8.66
C ASN A 278 -0.83 -12.43 9.72
N ASP A 279 -0.47 -11.92 10.90
CA ASP A 279 -0.02 -12.73 12.04
C ASP A 279 -1.15 -13.08 13.00
N ALA A 280 -2.34 -12.52 12.78
CA ALA A 280 -3.51 -12.69 13.63
C ALA A 280 -3.18 -12.38 15.11
N GLN A 281 -2.45 -11.30 15.34
CA GLN A 281 -2.02 -10.85 16.66
C GLN A 281 -2.25 -9.35 16.83
N PHE A 282 -2.47 -8.93 18.04
CA PHE A 282 -2.53 -7.51 18.38
C PHE A 282 -1.61 -7.20 19.57
N TYR A 283 -1.08 -5.99 19.53
CA TYR A 283 -0.26 -5.40 20.58
C TYR A 283 -1.12 -4.49 21.44
N THR A 284 -1.06 -4.68 22.76
CA THR A 284 -1.75 -3.83 23.76
C THR A 284 -0.71 -2.91 24.40
N PRO A 285 -0.73 -1.59 24.12
CA PRO A 285 0.28 -0.65 24.59
C PRO A 285 0.37 -0.59 26.12
N GLY A 286 -0.75 -0.49 26.84
CA GLY A 286 -0.78 -0.34 28.28
C GLY A 286 -0.15 -1.49 29.08
N SER A 287 -0.09 -2.71 28.52
CA SER A 287 0.57 -3.87 29.12
C SER A 287 1.87 -4.26 28.43
N ALA A 288 2.18 -3.63 27.30
CA ALA A 288 3.30 -3.96 26.44
C ALA A 288 3.32 -5.46 26.03
N THR A 289 2.15 -6.04 25.74
CA THR A 289 2.02 -7.48 25.46
C THR A 289 1.37 -7.75 24.11
N TRP A 290 1.74 -8.90 23.52
CA TRP A 290 1.10 -9.43 22.31
C TRP A 290 0.08 -10.51 22.69
N SER A 291 -1.07 -10.46 22.04
CA SER A 291 -2.13 -11.44 22.18
C SER A 291 -2.58 -11.94 20.81
N ALA A 292 -2.94 -13.23 20.72
CA ALA A 292 -3.49 -13.78 19.50
C ALA A 292 -4.96 -13.36 19.33
N THR A 293 -5.36 -13.06 18.11
CA THR A 293 -6.78 -13.03 17.73
C THR A 293 -7.31 -14.47 17.61
N ALA A 294 -8.60 -14.63 17.41
CA ALA A 294 -9.11 -15.88 16.84
C ALA A 294 -8.35 -16.19 15.52
N PRO A 295 -8.18 -17.49 15.19
CA PRO A 295 -7.49 -17.86 13.97
C PRO A 295 -8.25 -17.37 12.72
N LEU A 296 -7.48 -17.00 11.69
CA LEU A 296 -8.05 -16.77 10.36
C LEU A 296 -8.80 -18.03 9.89
N PRO A 297 -9.87 -17.91 9.10
CA PRO A 297 -10.58 -19.05 8.53
C PRO A 297 -9.61 -20.04 7.84
N THR A 298 -9.83 -21.33 7.97
CA THR A 298 -8.88 -22.39 7.52
C THR A 298 -8.52 -22.36 6.03
N VAL A 299 -9.36 -21.75 5.21
CA VAL A 299 -9.10 -21.52 3.77
C VAL A 299 -8.35 -20.21 3.51
N ALA A 300 -8.07 -19.45 4.57
CA ALA A 300 -7.45 -18.14 4.45
C ALA A 300 -5.96 -18.24 4.17
N GLN A 301 -5.53 -17.49 3.18
CA GLN A 301 -4.14 -17.07 3.04
C GLN A 301 -3.97 -15.79 3.87
N PRO A 302 -2.82 -15.59 4.54
CA PRO A 302 -2.60 -14.36 5.30
C PRO A 302 -2.81 -13.12 4.42
N PRO A 303 -3.60 -12.13 4.87
CA PRO A 303 -3.85 -10.92 4.09
C PRO A 303 -2.58 -10.07 3.99
N THR A 304 -2.47 -9.25 2.93
CA THR A 304 -1.34 -8.36 2.73
C THR A 304 -1.66 -6.89 2.97
N LYS A 305 -2.93 -6.55 3.08
CA LYS A 305 -3.41 -5.20 3.38
C LYS A 305 -4.50 -5.26 4.44
N ALA A 306 -4.50 -4.28 5.34
CA ALA A 306 -5.54 -4.12 6.35
C ALA A 306 -5.87 -2.63 6.56
N VAL A 307 -7.14 -2.34 6.87
CA VAL A 307 -7.60 -1.00 7.23
C VAL A 307 -8.69 -1.08 8.29
N ALA A 308 -8.57 -0.24 9.32
CA ALA A 308 -9.62 -0.08 10.32
C ALA A 308 -10.83 0.64 9.71
N LEU A 309 -12.03 0.15 10.03
CA LEU A 309 -13.30 0.70 9.58
C LEU A 309 -13.93 1.58 10.68
N GLY A 310 -14.77 2.53 10.30
CA GLY A 310 -15.42 3.42 11.25
C GLY A 310 -16.33 2.73 12.29
N ASN A 311 -16.70 1.47 12.06
CA ASN A 311 -17.48 0.66 13.00
C ASN A 311 -16.61 -0.19 13.97
N GLY A 312 -15.29 0.02 13.98
CA GLY A 312 -14.34 -0.69 14.83
C GLY A 312 -13.90 -2.07 14.33
N ASN A 313 -14.40 -2.52 13.19
CA ASN A 313 -13.92 -3.72 12.53
C ASN A 313 -12.68 -3.42 11.67
N VAL A 314 -11.98 -4.46 11.21
CA VAL A 314 -10.85 -4.32 10.29
C VAL A 314 -11.10 -5.12 9.03
N LEU A 315 -11.07 -4.44 7.88
CA LEU A 315 -11.07 -5.10 6.58
C LEU A 315 -9.64 -5.50 6.23
N ALA A 316 -9.44 -6.76 5.86
CA ALA A 316 -8.17 -7.28 5.39
C ALA A 316 -8.31 -7.96 4.02
N THR A 317 -7.40 -7.65 3.08
CA THR A 317 -7.49 -8.08 1.69
C THR A 317 -6.16 -8.56 1.13
N GLY A 318 -6.22 -9.22 -0.02
CA GLY A 318 -5.04 -9.81 -0.66
C GLY A 318 -4.63 -11.13 -0.02
N CYS A 319 -3.55 -11.72 -0.52
CA CYS A 319 -2.95 -12.88 0.12
C CYS A 319 -1.43 -12.81 0.10
N GLN A 320 -0.82 -13.35 1.14
CA GLN A 320 0.59 -13.67 1.16
C GLN A 320 0.74 -15.18 0.97
N CYS A 321 1.47 -15.58 -0.06
CA CYS A 321 1.68 -17.01 -0.30
C CYS A 321 2.77 -17.55 0.60
N LYS A 322 2.43 -18.56 1.39
CA LYS A 322 3.43 -19.43 2.02
C LYS A 322 3.84 -20.49 1.01
N THR A 323 4.90 -20.29 0.24
CA THR A 323 5.55 -21.40 -0.45
C THR A 323 6.96 -21.58 0.09
N THR A 324 7.34 -22.85 0.21
CA THR A 324 8.72 -23.24 0.51
C THR A 324 9.65 -23.11 -0.71
N ASN A 325 9.11 -22.68 -1.85
CA ASN A 325 9.87 -22.48 -3.08
C ASN A 325 10.15 -20.98 -3.30
N PRO A 326 11.40 -20.53 -3.12
CA PRO A 326 11.76 -19.11 -3.28
C PRO A 326 11.57 -18.59 -4.72
N ASN A 327 11.47 -19.48 -5.72
CA ASN A 327 11.25 -19.09 -7.12
C ASN A 327 9.76 -18.91 -7.47
N TYR A 328 8.85 -19.29 -6.57
CA TYR A 328 7.41 -19.15 -6.77
C TYR A 328 6.76 -18.72 -5.46
N PRO A 329 6.82 -17.44 -5.10
CA PRO A 329 6.30 -16.96 -3.83
C PRO A 329 4.78 -17.19 -3.65
N CYS A 330 4.07 -17.61 -4.72
CA CYS A 330 2.62 -17.86 -4.70
C CYS A 330 2.27 -19.14 -5.46
N GLY A 331 2.25 -20.26 -4.76
CA GLY A 331 1.94 -21.58 -5.37
C GLY A 331 0.53 -21.70 -5.98
N PHE A 332 -0.40 -20.76 -5.68
CA PHE A 332 -1.79 -20.80 -6.16
C PHE A 332 -2.29 -19.44 -6.72
N GLY A 333 -1.42 -18.48 -6.96
CA GLY A 333 -1.79 -17.16 -7.46
C GLY A 333 -2.46 -16.26 -6.40
N PRO A 334 -2.73 -14.99 -6.76
CA PRO A 334 -3.43 -14.06 -5.90
C PRO A 334 -4.85 -14.53 -5.62
N THR A 335 -5.36 -14.20 -4.44
CA THR A 335 -6.76 -14.46 -4.10
C THR A 335 -7.57 -13.17 -4.14
N ASN A 336 -8.87 -13.32 -4.37
CA ASN A 336 -9.83 -12.23 -4.27
C ASN A 336 -10.59 -12.26 -2.93
N PHE A 337 -10.10 -13.01 -1.95
CA PHE A 337 -10.73 -13.06 -0.64
C PHE A 337 -10.53 -11.76 0.12
N ALA A 338 -11.55 -11.40 0.88
CA ALA A 338 -11.51 -10.36 1.89
C ALA A 338 -12.05 -10.91 3.21
N TYR A 339 -11.41 -10.48 4.28
CA TYR A 339 -11.73 -10.90 5.63
C TYR A 339 -12.13 -9.70 6.46
N LEU A 340 -13.10 -9.89 7.33
CA LEU A 340 -13.49 -8.91 8.31
C LEU A 340 -13.13 -9.43 9.70
N TYR A 341 -12.33 -8.68 10.42
CA TYR A 341 -12.08 -8.89 11.84
C TYR A 341 -13.07 -8.08 12.65
N SER A 342 -13.85 -8.76 13.49
CA SER A 342 -14.71 -8.13 14.48
C SER A 342 -13.97 -8.06 15.81
N PHE A 343 -13.63 -6.84 16.24
CA PHE A 343 -12.94 -6.65 17.51
C PHE A 343 -13.81 -7.10 18.69
N SER A 344 -15.08 -6.70 18.72
CA SER A 344 -16.00 -7.03 19.83
C SER A 344 -16.23 -8.53 20.01
N GLY A 345 -16.16 -9.30 18.92
CA GLY A 345 -16.30 -10.76 18.94
C GLY A 345 -15.00 -11.53 18.95
N ASN A 346 -13.87 -10.85 18.77
CA ASN A 346 -12.55 -11.46 18.50
C ASN A 346 -12.66 -12.57 17.46
N THR A 347 -13.28 -12.29 16.31
CA THR A 347 -13.52 -13.28 15.25
C THR A 347 -13.15 -12.75 13.89
N TRP A 348 -12.64 -13.65 13.04
CA TRP A 348 -12.45 -13.42 11.61
C TRP A 348 -13.55 -14.10 10.83
N SER A 349 -14.11 -13.40 9.87
CA SER A 349 -15.10 -13.92 8.93
C SER A 349 -14.71 -13.59 7.49
N LEU A 350 -15.10 -14.45 6.56
CA LEU A 350 -15.10 -14.07 5.15
C LEU A 350 -16.19 -13.02 4.94
N THR A 351 -15.86 -11.96 4.19
CA THR A 351 -16.83 -10.99 3.69
C THR A 351 -16.98 -11.12 2.17
N GLY A 352 -17.45 -10.11 1.47
CA GLY A 352 -17.53 -10.14 0.01
C GLY A 352 -16.17 -10.43 -0.62
N ARG A 353 -16.19 -10.89 -1.88
CA ARG A 353 -14.95 -11.11 -2.65
C ARG A 353 -14.70 -9.92 -3.55
N MET A 354 -13.43 -9.52 -3.65
CA MET A 354 -13.00 -8.62 -4.73
C MET A 354 -13.32 -9.24 -6.10
N ASN A 355 -13.67 -8.44 -7.07
CA ASN A 355 -13.95 -8.93 -8.43
C ASN A 355 -12.65 -9.40 -9.12
N PHE A 356 -11.51 -8.81 -8.75
CA PHE A 356 -10.19 -9.27 -9.19
C PHE A 356 -9.32 -9.70 -8.02
N ALA A 357 -8.64 -10.82 -8.19
CA ALA A 357 -7.55 -11.21 -7.31
C ALA A 357 -6.35 -10.26 -7.55
N ARG A 358 -5.76 -9.73 -6.48
CA ARG A 358 -4.72 -8.71 -6.60
C ARG A 358 -3.68 -8.74 -5.48
N PHE A 359 -2.41 -8.45 -5.86
CA PHE A 359 -1.30 -8.18 -4.95
C PHE A 359 -0.86 -6.73 -5.05
N TYR A 360 -0.15 -6.24 -4.06
CA TYR A 360 0.47 -4.91 -4.08
C TYR A 360 -0.50 -3.80 -4.49
N HIS A 361 -1.80 -4.03 -4.25
CA HIS A 361 -2.84 -3.03 -4.36
C HIS A 361 -2.83 -2.10 -3.14
N THR A 362 -3.56 -1.01 -3.22
CA THR A 362 -3.82 -0.15 -2.06
C THR A 362 -5.26 -0.36 -1.57
N ILE A 363 -5.45 -0.15 -0.25
CA ILE A 363 -6.77 -0.03 0.36
C ILE A 363 -6.82 1.29 1.13
N THR A 364 -7.90 2.04 0.97
CA THR A 364 -8.05 3.37 1.56
C THR A 364 -9.48 3.54 2.08
N LEU A 365 -9.62 3.77 3.40
CA LEU A 365 -10.92 4.14 3.97
C LEU A 365 -11.30 5.55 3.51
N LEU A 366 -12.47 5.68 2.93
CA LEU A 366 -13.02 6.95 2.44
C LEU A 366 -13.85 7.65 3.52
N SER A 367 -14.05 8.94 3.36
CA SER A 367 -14.83 9.75 4.32
C SER A 367 -16.30 9.32 4.45
N ASN A 368 -16.85 8.61 3.48
CA ASN A 368 -18.20 8.05 3.50
C ASN A 368 -18.30 6.66 4.18
N GLY A 369 -17.16 6.12 4.63
CA GLY A 369 -17.07 4.79 5.25
C GLY A 369 -16.81 3.63 4.29
N ASP A 370 -16.91 3.82 2.98
CA ASP A 370 -16.50 2.82 1.99
C ASP A 370 -14.97 2.66 1.98
N VAL A 371 -14.49 1.54 1.44
CA VAL A 371 -13.05 1.32 1.24
C VAL A 371 -12.75 1.22 -0.25
N LEU A 372 -11.88 2.10 -0.73
CA LEU A 372 -11.34 2.02 -2.08
C LEU A 372 -10.23 0.98 -2.13
N VAL A 373 -10.33 0.05 -3.07
CA VAL A 373 -9.28 -0.92 -3.43
C VAL A 373 -8.84 -0.60 -4.84
N ALA A 374 -7.54 -0.26 -5.04
CA ALA A 374 -7.08 0.25 -6.33
C ALA A 374 -5.81 -0.44 -6.83
N GLY A 375 -5.76 -0.67 -8.14
CA GLY A 375 -4.62 -1.21 -8.84
C GLY A 375 -4.19 -2.59 -8.38
N GLY A 376 -2.89 -2.82 -8.42
CA GLY A 376 -2.29 -4.08 -8.02
C GLY A 376 -1.86 -4.92 -9.21
N PHE A 377 -1.50 -6.13 -8.90
CA PHE A 377 -0.88 -7.06 -9.81
C PHE A 377 -1.62 -8.41 -9.73
N TYR A 378 -1.93 -8.97 -10.88
CA TYR A 378 -2.52 -10.29 -11.01
C TYR A 378 -1.57 -11.23 -11.74
N ARG A 379 -1.45 -12.45 -11.24
CA ARG A 379 -0.73 -13.52 -11.94
C ARG A 379 -1.70 -14.69 -12.15
N SER A 380 -1.97 -14.99 -13.41
CA SER A 380 -2.84 -16.12 -13.73
C SER A 380 -2.14 -17.47 -13.46
N PRO A 381 -2.88 -18.56 -13.25
CA PRO A 381 -2.31 -19.91 -13.14
C PRO A 381 -1.46 -20.31 -14.35
N MET A 382 -1.65 -19.68 -15.50
CA MET A 382 -0.86 -19.89 -16.73
C MET A 382 0.37 -18.97 -16.83
N ASN A 383 0.83 -18.39 -15.72
CA ASN A 383 1.97 -17.46 -15.64
C ASN A 383 1.82 -16.13 -16.41
N ASN A 384 0.63 -15.79 -16.88
CA ASN A 384 0.40 -14.46 -17.42
C ASN A 384 0.30 -13.45 -16.25
N THR A 385 1.13 -12.44 -16.34
CA THR A 385 1.21 -11.35 -15.38
C THR A 385 0.46 -10.14 -15.94
N GLU A 386 -0.46 -9.58 -15.17
CA GLU A 386 -1.22 -8.39 -15.54
C GLU A 386 -1.12 -7.34 -14.43
N VAL A 387 -0.77 -6.13 -14.81
CA VAL A 387 -0.84 -4.96 -13.93
C VAL A 387 -2.22 -4.35 -14.08
N LEU A 388 -2.92 -4.17 -12.96
CA LEU A 388 -4.31 -3.78 -12.94
C LEU A 388 -4.44 -2.24 -12.90
N ASN A 389 -5.38 -1.73 -13.70
CA ASN A 389 -5.91 -0.38 -13.57
C ASN A 389 -7.30 -0.35 -12.93
N THR A 390 -7.86 -1.50 -12.60
CA THR A 390 -9.20 -1.59 -12.01
C THR A 390 -9.21 -1.13 -10.56
N ALA A 391 -10.31 -0.50 -10.15
CA ALA A 391 -10.58 -0.16 -8.78
C ALA A 391 -11.98 -0.62 -8.36
N GLU A 392 -12.14 -0.90 -7.08
CA GLU A 392 -13.36 -1.41 -6.49
C GLU A 392 -13.66 -0.68 -5.17
N LEU A 393 -14.93 -0.52 -4.87
CA LEU A 393 -15.40 -0.03 -3.57
C LEU A 393 -15.95 -1.19 -2.77
N TYR A 394 -15.53 -1.29 -1.52
CA TYR A 394 -16.12 -2.15 -0.52
C TYR A 394 -17.01 -1.32 0.40
N THR A 395 -18.26 -1.72 0.56
CA THR A 395 -19.22 -1.13 1.51
C THR A 395 -19.32 -2.03 2.73
N PRO A 396 -18.87 -1.55 3.93
CA PRO A 396 -18.87 -2.31 5.18
C PRO A 396 -20.22 -2.78 5.68
#